data_03c324b3790cbadafa92f16ee5d607cc
#
_entry.id   03c324b3790cbadafa92f16ee5d607cc
#
_cell.length_a   1.000
_cell.length_b   1.000
_cell.length_c   1.000
_cell.angle_alpha   90.00
_cell.angle_beta   90.00
_cell.angle_gamma   90.00
#
_symmetry.space_group_name_H-M   'P 1'
#
loop_
_entity.id
_entity.type
_entity.pdbx_description
1 polymer ?
#
loop_
_entity_poly.entity_id
_entity_poly.type
_entity_poly.pdbx_seq_one_letter_code
_entity_poly.pdbx_strand_id
1 'polypeptide(L)'
;MVKSIRFSIGILVQVLALICLSACQSPRVDVLPSSEKEIDIVKEQEETINLEPFRIGFSMDTLEEERWYRDRDLFKEAIEILGAEVEITTANVDDTIQVYQAETLISQGVDVLVLVPNNAEATAAIVNKAHMSGIKVLSYDRLVKNADIDLYVSFDNEEVGKLQAKALTSIVPSGNYVYIGGASTDYNAHLLKKGVFDVLKPFIQKGDITVVYDQWTDDWEPEHAYTNMLAALEANGGEIDAVIAANDATAGGVIQALEQWGLAGEVAVAGQDADLAAAQRIIEGTQTMTVYKPIPILAYEAAELALQLAEGTKIVTDEKVNNGKIEVPAVLLEPIAVNRNNMEATIIADGFHQKHEVFMESGE
;
A
#
# COMPACT_ATOMS: atom_id res chain seq x y z
N MET A 1 30.20 33.72 -23.82
CA MET A 1 31.62 33.40 -23.58
C MET A 1 31.67 31.97 -23.08
N VAL A 2 32.17 31.10 -23.93
CA VAL A 2 32.24 29.65 -23.83
C VAL A 2 33.48 29.27 -22.98
N LYS A 3 33.39 28.27 -22.13
CA LYS A 3 34.50 27.37 -21.85
C LYS A 3 33.99 25.96 -21.48
N SER A 4 34.06 25.12 -22.49
CA SER A 4 34.06 23.66 -22.44
C SER A 4 35.38 23.17 -21.86
N ILE A 5 35.36 22.16 -20.98
CA ILE A 5 36.52 21.38 -20.62
C ILE A 5 36.19 19.91 -20.89
N ARG A 6 36.78 19.38 -21.96
CA ARG A 6 36.86 17.95 -22.27
C ARG A 6 38.08 17.40 -21.53
N PHE A 7 37.94 16.24 -20.88
CA PHE A 7 39.07 15.41 -20.47
C PHE A 7 39.06 14.11 -21.27
N SER A 8 40.16 13.89 -21.95
CA SER A 8 40.44 12.72 -22.79
C SER A 8 41.01 11.59 -21.94
N ILE A 9 40.55 10.40 -22.24
CA ILE A 9 41.09 9.12 -21.77
C ILE A 9 42.23 8.71 -22.72
N GLY A 10 43.39 8.46 -22.16
CA GLY A 10 44.55 7.89 -22.89
C GLY A 10 44.78 6.44 -22.44
N ILE A 11 44.71 5.55 -23.41
CA ILE A 11 45.06 4.13 -23.37
C ILE A 11 46.59 4.00 -23.41
N LEU A 12 47.17 3.16 -22.56
CA LEU A 12 48.48 2.58 -22.90
C LEU A 12 48.59 1.10 -22.45
N VAL A 13 48.54 0.24 -23.45
CA VAL A 13 48.91 -1.18 -23.39
C VAL A 13 50.31 -1.29 -23.99
N GLN A 14 51.25 -1.94 -23.32
CA GLN A 14 52.40 -2.63 -23.96
C GLN A 14 53.03 -3.66 -23.01
N VAL A 15 52.87 -4.85 -23.37
CA VAL A 15 53.64 -6.10 -23.50
C VAL A 15 55.16 -5.93 -23.41
N LEU A 16 55.81 -6.74 -22.54
CA LEU A 16 57.15 -7.25 -22.84
C LEU A 16 57.34 -8.64 -22.21
N ALA A 17 57.46 -9.62 -23.08
CA ALA A 17 58.00 -10.95 -22.81
C ALA A 17 59.52 -10.93 -22.99
N LEU A 18 60.28 -11.51 -22.11
CA LEU A 18 61.64 -11.93 -22.38
C LEU A 18 61.98 -13.22 -21.62
N ILE A 19 62.40 -14.16 -22.42
CA ILE A 19 62.93 -15.51 -22.15
C ILE A 19 64.34 -15.41 -21.61
N CYS A 20 64.71 -16.18 -20.59
CA CYS A 20 66.08 -16.66 -20.41
C CYS A 20 66.08 -18.08 -19.86
N LEU A 21 66.52 -18.99 -20.74
CA LEU A 21 67.02 -20.32 -20.43
C LEU A 21 68.37 -20.22 -19.76
N SER A 22 68.62 -20.94 -18.70
CA SER A 22 69.94 -21.46 -18.35
C SER A 22 69.89 -22.69 -17.50
N ALA A 23 70.69 -23.65 -17.82
CA ALA A 23 70.65 -25.05 -17.47
C ALA A 23 71.35 -25.40 -16.13
N CYS A 24 71.00 -26.59 -15.67
CA CYS A 24 71.79 -27.59 -14.94
C CYS A 24 72.36 -27.24 -13.56
N GLN A 25 71.88 -27.95 -12.55
CA GLN A 25 72.63 -29.03 -11.87
C GLN A 25 71.79 -29.56 -10.67
N SER A 26 71.59 -30.88 -10.70
CA SER A 26 70.95 -31.60 -9.57
C SER A 26 71.96 -31.93 -8.50
N PRO A 27 71.67 -31.84 -7.25
CA PRO A 27 72.21 -32.77 -6.24
C PRO A 27 71.19 -33.81 -5.88
N ARG A 28 71.62 -35.05 -5.83
CA ARG A 28 70.93 -36.21 -5.26
C ARG A 28 70.68 -35.95 -3.78
N VAL A 29 69.45 -36.11 -3.36
CA VAL A 29 69.09 -36.23 -1.99
C VAL A 29 68.41 -37.58 -1.78
N ASP A 30 68.87 -38.28 -0.77
CA ASP A 30 68.49 -39.63 -0.38
C ASP A 30 66.97 -39.75 -0.07
N VAL A 31 66.41 -40.84 -0.56
CA VAL A 31 65.03 -41.27 -0.28
C VAL A 31 64.98 -41.81 1.12
N LEU A 32 64.28 -41.12 2.01
CA LEU A 32 63.79 -41.68 3.25
C LEU A 32 62.35 -42.24 3.02
N PRO A 33 61.97 -43.32 3.69
CA PRO A 33 60.74 -44.04 3.37
C PRO A 33 59.48 -43.23 3.72
N SER A 34 58.55 -43.24 2.76
CA SER A 34 57.21 -42.65 2.87
C SER A 34 56.44 -43.33 4.01
N SER A 35 56.12 -42.60 5.04
CA SER A 35 54.99 -42.92 5.87
C SER A 35 53.75 -42.32 5.20
N GLU A 36 52.95 -43.14 4.57
CA GLU A 36 51.60 -42.79 4.18
C GLU A 36 50.83 -42.49 5.45
N LYS A 37 50.68 -41.21 5.78
CA LYS A 37 49.60 -40.74 6.62
C LYS A 37 48.42 -40.56 5.72
N GLU A 38 47.41 -41.44 5.85
CA GLU A 38 46.05 -41.20 5.38
C GLU A 38 45.63 -39.85 5.92
N ILE A 39 45.44 -38.89 5.03
CA ILE A 39 44.71 -37.66 5.33
C ILE A 39 43.24 -38.08 5.30
N ASP A 40 42.71 -38.35 6.49
CA ASP A 40 41.27 -38.39 6.68
C ASP A 40 40.69 -37.01 6.29
N ILE A 41 40.15 -36.98 5.08
CA ILE A 41 39.28 -35.87 4.65
C ILE A 41 38.03 -36.01 5.51
N VAL A 42 38.03 -35.29 6.62
CA VAL A 42 36.78 -35.00 7.35
C VAL A 42 35.89 -34.31 6.34
N LYS A 43 34.95 -35.05 5.76
CA LYS A 43 33.78 -34.46 5.13
C LYS A 43 33.06 -33.71 6.25
N GLU A 44 33.27 -32.37 6.32
CA GLU A 44 32.30 -31.50 6.96
C GLU A 44 30.96 -31.81 6.28
N GLN A 45 30.12 -32.57 7.00
CA GLN A 45 28.71 -32.61 6.68
C GLN A 45 28.24 -31.19 6.92
N GLU A 46 28.01 -30.43 5.84
CA GLU A 46 27.08 -29.32 5.89
C GLU A 46 25.76 -29.93 6.34
N GLU A 47 25.51 -29.90 7.63
CA GLU A 47 24.15 -29.99 8.14
C GLU A 47 23.42 -28.82 7.53
N THR A 48 22.72 -29.04 6.43
CA THR A 48 21.68 -28.15 5.96
C THR A 48 20.65 -28.16 7.10
N ILE A 49 20.73 -27.14 7.95
CA ILE A 49 19.67 -26.85 8.91
C ILE A 49 18.44 -26.58 8.06
N ASN A 50 17.60 -27.59 7.94
CA ASN A 50 16.31 -27.48 7.27
C ASN A 50 15.40 -26.74 8.24
N LEU A 51 15.53 -25.39 8.28
CA LEU A 51 14.61 -24.55 9.02
C LEU A 51 13.28 -24.62 8.28
N GLU A 52 12.22 -25.00 8.98
CA GLU A 52 10.88 -24.87 8.41
C GLU A 52 10.63 -23.41 8.04
N PRO A 53 9.97 -23.13 6.90
CA PRO A 53 9.67 -21.77 6.49
C PRO A 53 8.81 -21.07 7.52
N PHE A 54 9.03 -19.77 7.71
CA PHE A 54 8.13 -18.96 8.53
C PHE A 54 6.72 -19.00 7.97
N ARG A 55 5.74 -18.98 8.85
CA ARG A 55 4.33 -19.03 8.52
C ARG A 55 3.66 -17.72 8.88
N ILE A 56 3.17 -17.00 7.87
CA ILE A 56 2.50 -15.71 8.04
C ILE A 56 0.99 -15.93 7.93
N GLY A 57 0.23 -15.45 8.92
CA GLY A 57 -1.22 -15.39 8.82
C GLY A 57 -1.65 -14.03 8.29
N PHE A 58 -2.44 -13.97 7.22
CA PHE A 58 -2.99 -12.73 6.70
C PHE A 58 -4.51 -12.71 6.84
N SER A 59 -4.99 -11.95 7.81
CA SER A 59 -6.42 -11.77 8.09
C SER A 59 -6.93 -10.49 7.44
N MET A 60 -7.68 -10.65 6.36
CA MET A 60 -8.26 -9.54 5.61
C MET A 60 -9.71 -9.31 6.00
N ASP A 61 -10.15 -8.05 5.95
CA ASP A 61 -11.54 -7.66 6.13
C ASP A 61 -12.40 -8.14 4.96
N THR A 62 -12.14 -7.65 3.76
CA THR A 62 -13.00 -7.83 2.59
C THR A 62 -12.19 -7.99 1.31
N LEU A 63 -12.86 -8.40 0.24
CA LEU A 63 -12.38 -8.38 -1.14
C LEU A 63 -13.34 -7.62 -2.05
N GLU A 64 -14.22 -6.77 -1.53
CA GLU A 64 -15.26 -6.10 -2.34
C GLU A 64 -14.67 -5.02 -3.25
N GLU A 65 -13.73 -4.18 -2.74
CA GLU A 65 -13.06 -3.20 -3.57
C GLU A 65 -11.93 -3.84 -4.40
N GLU A 66 -11.72 -3.33 -5.62
CA GLU A 66 -10.75 -3.88 -6.59
C GLU A 66 -9.33 -4.03 -6.01
N ARG A 67 -8.90 -3.06 -5.21
CA ARG A 67 -7.55 -3.05 -4.62
C ARG A 67 -7.25 -4.28 -3.78
N TRP A 68 -8.20 -4.81 -2.99
CA TRP A 68 -7.96 -5.89 -2.03
C TRP A 68 -7.56 -7.22 -2.69
N TYR A 69 -8.00 -7.49 -3.92
CA TYR A 69 -7.48 -8.62 -4.70
C TYR A 69 -6.00 -8.47 -5.01
N ARG A 70 -5.58 -7.23 -5.36
CA ARG A 70 -4.18 -6.93 -5.66
C ARG A 70 -3.32 -6.97 -4.39
N ASP A 71 -3.78 -6.37 -3.30
CA ASP A 71 -3.11 -6.42 -1.99
C ASP A 71 -2.85 -7.88 -1.57
N ARG A 72 -3.89 -8.74 -1.65
CA ARG A 72 -3.81 -10.16 -1.33
C ARG A 72 -2.78 -10.90 -2.19
N ASP A 73 -2.92 -10.77 -3.50
CA ASP A 73 -2.14 -11.56 -4.45
C ASP A 73 -0.67 -11.14 -4.45
N LEU A 74 -0.39 -9.84 -4.40
CA LEU A 74 0.98 -9.30 -4.32
C LEU A 74 1.65 -9.58 -2.97
N PHE A 75 0.92 -9.49 -1.87
CA PHE A 75 1.46 -9.86 -0.56
C PHE A 75 1.81 -11.34 -0.51
N LYS A 76 0.93 -12.20 -1.03
CA LYS A 76 1.19 -13.63 -1.15
C LYS A 76 2.42 -13.91 -1.99
N GLU A 77 2.50 -13.32 -3.18
CA GLU A 77 3.65 -13.47 -4.07
C GLU A 77 4.96 -13.04 -3.37
N ALA A 78 4.94 -11.90 -2.69
CA ALA A 78 6.09 -11.39 -1.96
C ALA A 78 6.57 -12.34 -0.85
N ILE A 79 5.65 -12.88 -0.03
CA ILE A 79 5.98 -13.85 1.03
C ILE A 79 6.58 -15.12 0.43
N GLU A 80 6.02 -15.65 -0.67
CA GLU A 80 6.51 -16.85 -1.35
C GLU A 80 7.91 -16.63 -1.96
N ILE A 81 8.17 -15.45 -2.56
CA ILE A 81 9.50 -15.06 -3.07
C ILE A 81 10.54 -15.01 -1.94
N LEU A 82 10.15 -14.54 -0.77
CA LEU A 82 11.00 -14.47 0.43
C LEU A 82 11.22 -15.84 1.09
N GLY A 83 10.60 -16.91 0.58
CA GLY A 83 10.78 -18.27 1.08
C GLY A 83 9.96 -18.61 2.34
N ALA A 84 8.94 -17.84 2.64
CA ALA A 84 7.98 -18.10 3.71
C ALA A 84 6.64 -18.59 3.17
N GLU A 85 5.76 -19.08 4.06
CA GLU A 85 4.42 -19.52 3.74
C GLU A 85 3.40 -18.50 4.25
N VAL A 86 2.28 -18.34 3.53
CA VAL A 86 1.19 -17.46 3.96
C VAL A 86 -0.15 -18.19 3.92
N GLU A 87 -0.92 -18.06 5.00
CA GLU A 87 -2.31 -18.48 5.07
C GLU A 87 -3.22 -17.25 5.14
N ILE A 88 -4.15 -17.12 4.20
CA ILE A 88 -4.99 -15.94 4.01
C ILE A 88 -6.44 -16.26 4.35
N THR A 89 -7.07 -15.39 5.12
CA THR A 89 -8.51 -15.46 5.44
C THR A 89 -9.17 -14.12 5.11
N THR A 90 -10.46 -14.15 4.77
CA THR A 90 -11.26 -12.96 4.48
C THR A 90 -12.58 -13.01 5.23
N ALA A 91 -12.89 -11.95 5.94
CA ALA A 91 -14.04 -11.89 6.85
C ALA A 91 -15.35 -11.47 6.16
N ASN A 92 -15.28 -10.90 4.95
CA ASN A 92 -16.43 -10.38 4.19
C ASN A 92 -17.27 -9.39 5.03
N VAL A 93 -16.58 -8.38 5.59
CA VAL A 93 -17.18 -7.27 6.37
C VAL A 93 -17.89 -7.75 7.68
N ASP A 94 -17.43 -8.87 8.26
CA ASP A 94 -18.00 -9.41 9.51
C ASP A 94 -16.93 -9.51 10.62
N ASP A 95 -17.06 -8.65 11.63
CA ASP A 95 -16.15 -8.59 12.79
C ASP A 95 -16.04 -9.93 13.51
N THR A 96 -17.16 -10.66 13.66
CA THR A 96 -17.18 -11.95 14.37
C THR A 96 -16.45 -13.01 13.58
N ILE A 97 -16.65 -13.02 12.26
CA ILE A 97 -15.93 -13.92 11.36
C ILE A 97 -14.45 -13.59 11.39
N GLN A 98 -14.06 -12.31 11.34
CA GLN A 98 -12.66 -11.91 11.40
C GLN A 98 -11.97 -12.38 12.67
N VAL A 99 -12.62 -12.18 13.83
CA VAL A 99 -12.09 -12.65 15.12
C VAL A 99 -11.89 -14.14 15.11
N TYR A 100 -12.88 -14.92 14.66
CA TYR A 100 -12.80 -16.39 14.62
C TYR A 100 -11.69 -16.90 13.69
N GLN A 101 -11.57 -16.29 12.50
CA GLN A 101 -10.55 -16.65 11.52
C GLN A 101 -9.14 -16.32 12.04
N ALA A 102 -8.95 -15.13 12.61
CA ALA A 102 -7.67 -14.75 13.21
C ALA A 102 -7.28 -15.67 14.38
N GLU A 103 -8.25 -16.06 15.23
CA GLU A 103 -8.02 -17.04 16.29
C GLU A 103 -7.61 -18.43 15.74
N THR A 104 -8.14 -18.80 14.60
CA THR A 104 -7.76 -20.03 13.90
C THR A 104 -6.30 -19.96 13.44
N LEU A 105 -5.90 -18.87 12.76
CA LEU A 105 -4.51 -18.64 12.35
C LEU A 105 -3.54 -18.68 13.56
N ILE A 106 -3.91 -18.02 14.67
CA ILE A 106 -3.14 -18.05 15.92
C ILE A 106 -2.99 -19.50 16.44
N SER A 107 -4.08 -20.27 16.43
CA SER A 107 -4.07 -21.66 16.93
C SER A 107 -3.27 -22.62 16.04
N GLN A 108 -3.14 -22.34 14.76
CA GLN A 108 -2.32 -23.06 13.81
C GLN A 108 -0.83 -22.75 13.96
N GLY A 109 -0.46 -21.76 14.78
CA GLY A 109 0.92 -21.44 15.10
C GLY A 109 1.61 -20.66 13.97
N VAL A 110 0.97 -19.62 13.44
CA VAL A 110 1.66 -18.66 12.58
C VAL A 110 2.70 -17.88 13.39
N ASP A 111 3.80 -17.48 12.76
CA ASP A 111 4.88 -16.71 13.41
C ASP A 111 4.54 -15.22 13.52
N VAL A 112 3.81 -14.69 12.53
CA VAL A 112 3.31 -13.32 12.50
C VAL A 112 1.87 -13.31 12.00
N LEU A 113 1.05 -12.43 12.60
CA LEU A 113 -0.29 -12.13 12.12
C LEU A 113 -0.28 -10.75 11.45
N VAL A 114 -0.57 -10.72 10.15
CA VAL A 114 -0.84 -9.50 9.39
C VAL A 114 -2.34 -9.28 9.37
N LEU A 115 -2.80 -8.08 9.75
CA LEU A 115 -4.21 -7.80 10.00
C LEU A 115 -4.66 -6.53 9.27
N VAL A 116 -5.65 -6.68 8.39
CA VAL A 116 -6.46 -5.58 7.84
C VAL A 116 -7.76 -5.54 8.65
N PRO A 117 -7.91 -4.64 9.64
CA PRO A 117 -9.09 -4.65 10.48
C PRO A 117 -10.36 -4.20 9.72
N ASN A 118 -11.47 -4.91 9.89
CA ASN A 118 -12.79 -4.43 9.51
C ASN A 118 -13.19 -3.25 10.41
N ASN A 119 -13.16 -3.48 11.70
CA ASN A 119 -13.44 -2.48 12.73
C ASN A 119 -12.16 -2.22 13.54
N ALA A 120 -11.67 -0.99 13.47
CA ALA A 120 -10.39 -0.61 14.08
C ALA A 120 -10.31 -0.87 15.59
N GLU A 121 -11.43 -0.81 16.32
CA GLU A 121 -11.49 -1.00 17.78
C GLU A 121 -11.81 -2.46 18.16
N ALA A 122 -12.74 -3.12 17.46
CA ALA A 122 -13.17 -4.47 17.75
C ALA A 122 -12.00 -5.49 17.61
N THR A 123 -11.12 -5.26 16.65
CA THR A 123 -9.96 -6.14 16.37
C THR A 123 -8.85 -6.05 17.42
N ALA A 124 -8.90 -5.12 18.38
CA ALA A 124 -7.95 -5.05 19.49
C ALA A 124 -7.86 -6.35 20.31
N ALA A 125 -8.96 -7.12 20.40
CA ALA A 125 -8.99 -8.40 21.09
C ALA A 125 -8.10 -9.45 20.40
N ILE A 126 -8.03 -9.43 19.06
CA ILE A 126 -7.18 -10.31 18.25
C ILE A 126 -5.71 -10.09 18.60
N VAL A 127 -5.27 -8.82 18.68
CA VAL A 127 -3.89 -8.45 19.01
C VAL A 127 -3.47 -9.00 20.37
N ASN A 128 -4.33 -8.82 21.39
CA ASN A 128 -4.04 -9.33 22.73
C ASN A 128 -3.89 -10.86 22.71
N LYS A 129 -4.72 -11.57 21.96
CA LYS A 129 -4.67 -13.03 21.84
C LYS A 129 -3.42 -13.50 21.10
N ALA A 130 -3.04 -12.84 20.02
CA ALA A 130 -1.79 -13.12 19.30
C ALA A 130 -0.57 -12.98 20.24
N HIS A 131 -0.47 -11.89 20.97
CA HIS A 131 0.62 -11.66 21.93
C HIS A 131 0.66 -12.68 23.08
N MET A 132 -0.49 -13.14 23.58
CA MET A 132 -0.52 -14.22 24.57
C MET A 132 0.05 -15.53 24.04
N SER A 133 0.04 -15.74 22.73
CA SER A 133 0.64 -16.86 22.02
C SER A 133 2.07 -16.60 21.54
N GLY A 134 2.63 -15.42 21.84
CA GLY A 134 3.97 -15.00 21.42
C GLY A 134 4.06 -14.53 19.96
N ILE A 135 2.92 -14.36 19.28
CA ILE A 135 2.81 -13.98 17.87
C ILE A 135 2.82 -12.46 17.74
N LYS A 136 3.67 -11.93 16.86
CA LYS A 136 3.74 -10.50 16.53
C LYS A 136 2.61 -10.11 15.58
N VAL A 137 2.17 -8.83 15.67
CA VAL A 137 1.08 -8.31 14.86
C VAL A 137 1.51 -7.09 14.05
N LEU A 138 1.37 -7.19 12.72
CA LEU A 138 1.51 -6.11 11.77
C LEU A 138 0.11 -5.65 11.33
N SER A 139 -0.22 -4.37 11.53
CA SER A 139 -1.43 -3.77 10.98
C SER A 139 -1.15 -3.31 9.56
N TYR A 140 -1.86 -3.85 8.58
CA TYR A 140 -1.68 -3.59 7.15
C TYR A 140 -2.74 -2.64 6.63
N ASP A 141 -2.35 -1.56 5.99
CA ASP A 141 -3.18 -0.50 5.42
C ASP A 141 -4.09 0.19 6.47
N ARG A 142 -4.97 -0.54 7.13
CA ARG A 142 -5.87 -0.04 8.17
C ARG A 142 -5.26 -0.23 9.57
N LEU A 143 -5.44 0.77 10.44
CA LEU A 143 -4.85 0.79 11.79
C LEU A 143 -5.76 0.15 12.83
N VAL A 144 -5.26 -0.86 13.54
CA VAL A 144 -5.93 -1.35 14.76
C VAL A 144 -5.78 -0.33 15.89
N LYS A 145 -6.91 0.11 16.45
CA LYS A 145 -6.97 1.08 17.56
C LYS A 145 -6.90 0.37 18.91
N ASN A 146 -6.48 1.12 19.93
CA ASN A 146 -6.51 0.71 21.33
C ASN A 146 -5.80 -0.61 21.64
N ALA A 147 -4.86 -1.03 20.80
CA ALA A 147 -4.09 -2.27 20.90
C ALA A 147 -2.58 -2.01 20.91
N ASP A 148 -1.82 -3.00 21.37
CA ASP A 148 -0.35 -2.96 21.42
C ASP A 148 0.22 -3.66 20.18
N ILE A 149 -0.03 -3.12 18.98
CA ILE A 149 0.49 -3.67 17.73
C ILE A 149 1.97 -3.40 17.58
N ASP A 150 2.71 -4.33 16.94
CA ASP A 150 4.16 -4.24 16.82
C ASP A 150 4.61 -3.30 15.71
N LEU A 151 3.82 -3.23 14.60
CA LEU A 151 4.14 -2.40 13.44
C LEU A 151 2.87 -2.02 12.67
N TYR A 152 2.86 -0.84 12.09
CA TYR A 152 1.84 -0.37 11.16
C TYR A 152 2.47 -0.02 9.81
N VAL A 153 1.92 -0.53 8.71
CA VAL A 153 2.36 -0.23 7.34
C VAL A 153 1.16 0.23 6.53
N SER A 154 1.22 1.43 5.99
CA SER A 154 0.11 2.05 5.27
C SER A 154 0.61 3.14 4.32
N PHE A 155 -0.33 3.83 3.68
CA PHE A 155 -0.08 5.14 3.06
C PHE A 155 -0.36 6.28 4.04
N ASP A 156 0.19 7.49 3.78
CA ASP A 156 -0.20 8.70 4.50
C ASP A 156 -1.64 9.09 4.11
N ASN A 157 -2.61 8.59 4.89
CA ASN A 157 -4.03 8.83 4.63
C ASN A 157 -4.46 10.28 4.89
N GLU A 158 -3.74 11.04 5.71
CA GLU A 158 -3.98 12.48 5.81
C GLU A 158 -3.55 13.19 4.52
N GLU A 159 -2.41 12.82 3.93
CA GLU A 159 -1.99 13.38 2.64
C GLU A 159 -2.92 12.97 1.50
N VAL A 160 -3.49 11.75 1.52
CA VAL A 160 -4.54 11.37 0.56
C VAL A 160 -5.68 12.38 0.58
N GLY A 161 -6.25 12.66 1.74
CA GLY A 161 -7.33 13.65 1.89
C GLY A 161 -6.91 15.05 1.46
N LYS A 162 -5.68 15.47 1.78
CA LYS A 162 -5.13 16.75 1.33
C LYS A 162 -5.00 16.82 -0.19
N LEU A 163 -4.56 15.75 -0.85
CA LEU A 163 -4.44 15.68 -2.31
C LEU A 163 -5.80 15.82 -2.99
N GLN A 164 -6.83 15.12 -2.49
CA GLN A 164 -8.21 15.25 -2.99
C GLN A 164 -8.70 16.71 -2.90
N ALA A 165 -8.60 17.30 -1.72
CA ALA A 165 -9.09 18.67 -1.49
C ALA A 165 -8.27 19.72 -2.26
N LYS A 166 -6.93 19.59 -2.34
CA LYS A 166 -6.07 20.47 -3.14
C LYS A 166 -6.43 20.42 -4.62
N ALA A 167 -6.70 19.22 -5.15
CA ALA A 167 -7.09 19.07 -6.55
C ALA A 167 -8.41 19.82 -6.84
N LEU A 168 -9.44 19.58 -6.02
CA LEU A 168 -10.74 20.24 -6.25
C LEU A 168 -10.69 21.74 -5.99
N THR A 169 -10.05 22.22 -4.92
CA THR A 169 -9.95 23.66 -4.63
C THR A 169 -9.13 24.43 -5.67
N SER A 170 -8.27 23.76 -6.43
CA SER A 170 -7.52 24.39 -7.53
C SER A 170 -8.40 24.74 -8.75
N ILE A 171 -9.50 24.02 -8.96
CA ILE A 171 -10.41 24.19 -10.11
C ILE A 171 -11.76 24.79 -9.68
N VAL A 172 -12.21 24.53 -8.46
CA VAL A 172 -13.44 25.05 -7.85
C VAL A 172 -13.07 25.76 -6.53
N PRO A 173 -12.44 26.95 -6.57
CA PRO A 173 -11.95 27.64 -5.36
C PRO A 173 -13.05 28.22 -4.49
N SER A 174 -14.30 28.20 -4.95
CA SER A 174 -15.48 28.65 -4.22
C SER A 174 -16.72 27.90 -4.65
N GLY A 175 -17.69 27.73 -3.73
CA GLY A 175 -18.95 27.06 -4.02
C GLY A 175 -19.39 26.10 -2.94
N ASN A 176 -20.40 25.29 -3.27
CA ASN A 176 -21.00 24.29 -2.39
C ASN A 176 -20.31 22.95 -2.52
N TYR A 177 -19.67 22.50 -1.46
CA TYR A 177 -18.96 21.23 -1.41
C TYR A 177 -19.77 20.18 -0.64
N VAL A 178 -19.69 18.96 -1.12
CA VAL A 178 -20.21 17.76 -0.43
C VAL A 178 -19.04 16.87 -0.04
N TYR A 179 -19.05 16.34 1.17
CA TYR A 179 -18.14 15.31 1.63
C TYR A 179 -18.90 13.99 1.83
N ILE A 180 -18.52 12.95 1.08
CA ILE A 180 -19.01 11.57 1.22
C ILE A 180 -17.86 10.75 1.75
N GLY A 181 -17.85 10.52 3.07
CA GLY A 181 -16.82 9.80 3.79
C GLY A 181 -16.84 8.30 3.55
N GLY A 182 -15.81 7.60 4.00
CA GLY A 182 -15.77 6.14 4.06
C GLY A 182 -16.50 5.59 5.30
N ALA A 183 -16.24 4.33 5.66
CA ALA A 183 -16.81 3.72 6.86
C ALA A 183 -16.26 4.39 8.13
N SER A 184 -17.15 4.78 9.04
CA SER A 184 -16.77 5.41 10.31
C SER A 184 -16.07 4.44 11.29
N THR A 185 -16.14 3.15 11.03
CA THR A 185 -15.43 2.08 11.76
C THR A 185 -13.97 1.93 11.34
N ASP A 186 -13.61 2.47 10.17
CA ASP A 186 -12.25 2.48 9.63
C ASP A 186 -11.52 3.78 9.99
N TYR A 187 -10.37 3.66 10.68
CA TYR A 187 -9.61 4.84 11.09
C TYR A 187 -9.03 5.63 9.91
N ASN A 188 -8.74 4.98 8.78
CA ASN A 188 -8.30 5.66 7.57
C ASN A 188 -9.32 6.70 7.09
N ALA A 189 -10.62 6.39 7.16
CA ALA A 189 -11.67 7.33 6.77
C ALA A 189 -11.62 8.62 7.62
N HIS A 190 -11.27 8.53 8.91
CA HIS A 190 -11.08 9.70 9.77
C HIS A 190 -9.83 10.50 9.40
N LEU A 191 -8.71 9.82 9.02
CA LEU A 191 -7.49 10.48 8.58
C LEU A 191 -7.71 11.21 7.24
N LEU A 192 -8.38 10.56 6.28
CA LEU A 192 -8.78 11.19 5.02
C LEU A 192 -9.59 12.47 5.28
N LYS A 193 -10.65 12.34 6.08
CA LYS A 193 -11.51 13.49 6.45
C LYS A 193 -10.69 14.62 7.06
N LYS A 194 -9.80 14.29 7.99
CA LYS A 194 -8.91 15.29 8.61
C LYS A 194 -8.09 16.01 7.55
N GLY A 195 -7.42 15.28 6.64
CA GLY A 195 -6.63 15.85 5.56
C GLY A 195 -7.45 16.77 4.65
N VAL A 196 -8.66 16.33 4.27
CA VAL A 196 -9.60 17.14 3.47
C VAL A 196 -9.93 18.45 4.17
N PHE A 197 -10.39 18.39 5.43
CA PHE A 197 -10.82 19.58 6.14
C PHE A 197 -9.67 20.50 6.55
N ASP A 198 -8.45 19.98 6.74
CA ASP A 198 -7.27 20.82 6.94
C ASP A 198 -7.01 21.75 5.72
N VAL A 199 -7.25 21.24 4.50
CA VAL A 199 -7.15 22.05 3.26
C VAL A 199 -8.36 22.98 3.09
N LEU A 200 -9.58 22.50 3.32
CA LEU A 200 -10.80 23.29 3.12
C LEU A 200 -10.96 24.42 4.15
N LYS A 201 -10.42 24.25 5.34
CA LYS A 201 -10.59 25.18 6.48
C LYS A 201 -10.36 26.65 6.14
N PRO A 202 -9.27 27.08 5.47
CA PRO A 202 -9.08 28.49 5.13
C PRO A 202 -10.12 29.03 4.15
N PHE A 203 -10.63 28.21 3.22
CA PHE A 203 -11.69 28.59 2.28
C PHE A 203 -13.04 28.72 2.99
N ILE A 204 -13.35 27.80 3.90
CA ILE A 204 -14.58 27.86 4.72
C ILE A 204 -14.55 29.10 5.62
N GLN A 205 -13.43 29.41 6.25
CA GLN A 205 -13.31 30.58 7.13
C GLN A 205 -13.45 31.92 6.38
N LYS A 206 -13.10 31.97 5.10
CA LYS A 206 -13.31 33.16 4.24
C LYS A 206 -14.72 33.23 3.70
N GLY A 207 -15.51 32.17 3.75
CA GLY A 207 -16.81 32.05 3.13
C GLY A 207 -16.75 31.76 1.62
N ASP A 208 -15.59 31.38 1.10
CA ASP A 208 -15.43 30.99 -0.31
C ASP A 208 -16.07 29.61 -0.56
N ILE A 209 -15.91 28.66 0.37
CA ILE A 209 -16.49 27.32 0.29
C ILE A 209 -17.48 27.08 1.45
N THR A 210 -18.62 26.49 1.12
CA THR A 210 -19.57 25.98 2.09
C THR A 210 -19.68 24.47 1.95
N VAL A 211 -19.42 23.70 3.02
CA VAL A 211 -19.71 22.27 3.04
C VAL A 211 -21.19 22.11 3.38
N VAL A 212 -22.00 21.81 2.38
CA VAL A 212 -23.46 21.73 2.50
C VAL A 212 -23.98 20.36 2.90
N TYR A 213 -23.14 19.34 2.78
CA TYR A 213 -23.46 17.96 3.20
C TYR A 213 -22.18 17.22 3.59
N ASP A 214 -22.25 16.45 4.69
CA ASP A 214 -21.13 15.71 5.26
C ASP A 214 -21.66 14.43 5.91
N GLN A 215 -21.44 13.29 5.26
CA GLN A 215 -21.92 11.99 5.76
C GLN A 215 -20.89 10.88 5.56
N TRP A 216 -20.91 9.91 6.47
CA TRP A 216 -20.19 8.66 6.36
C TRP A 216 -20.91 7.69 5.44
N THR A 217 -20.17 6.76 4.85
CA THR A 217 -20.69 5.66 4.04
C THR A 217 -20.41 4.36 4.77
N ASP A 218 -21.46 3.73 5.27
CA ASP A 218 -21.34 2.47 6.00
C ASP A 218 -20.70 1.42 5.08
N ASP A 219 -19.73 0.70 5.63
CA ASP A 219 -18.98 -0.39 5.00
C ASP A 219 -18.33 -0.05 3.63
N TRP A 220 -18.13 1.25 3.36
CA TRP A 220 -17.62 1.77 2.09
C TRP A 220 -18.53 1.49 0.87
N GLU A 221 -19.75 1.07 1.11
CA GLU A 221 -20.69 0.60 0.09
C GLU A 221 -21.09 1.71 -0.91
N PRO A 222 -20.89 1.52 -2.22
CA PRO A 222 -21.26 2.52 -3.23
C PRO A 222 -22.74 2.88 -3.23
N GLU A 223 -23.63 1.94 -2.90
CA GLU A 223 -25.06 2.17 -2.81
C GLU A 223 -25.43 3.15 -1.68
N HIS A 224 -24.69 3.11 -0.56
CA HIS A 224 -24.87 4.07 0.52
C HIS A 224 -24.35 5.46 0.10
N ALA A 225 -23.22 5.52 -0.63
CA ALA A 225 -22.72 6.78 -1.19
C ALA A 225 -23.67 7.39 -2.20
N TYR A 226 -24.29 6.58 -3.06
CA TYR A 226 -25.34 7.00 -3.98
C TYR A 226 -26.55 7.59 -3.24
N THR A 227 -27.03 6.91 -2.19
CA THR A 227 -28.16 7.38 -1.37
C THR A 227 -27.83 8.69 -0.65
N ASN A 228 -26.63 8.81 -0.08
CA ASN A 228 -26.15 10.02 0.55
C ASN A 228 -26.06 11.19 -0.44
N MET A 229 -25.59 10.93 -1.67
CA MET A 229 -25.49 11.97 -2.69
C MET A 229 -26.87 12.42 -3.19
N LEU A 230 -27.83 11.50 -3.36
CA LEU A 230 -29.21 11.88 -3.68
C LEU A 230 -29.79 12.80 -2.60
N ALA A 231 -29.60 12.46 -1.31
CA ALA A 231 -30.05 13.30 -0.21
C ALA A 231 -29.39 14.68 -0.22
N ALA A 232 -28.09 14.76 -0.55
CA ALA A 232 -27.39 16.02 -0.70
C ALA A 232 -27.96 16.88 -1.85
N LEU A 233 -28.24 16.27 -3.01
CA LEU A 233 -28.84 16.94 -4.18
C LEU A 233 -30.24 17.46 -3.86
N GLU A 234 -31.09 16.64 -3.25
CA GLU A 234 -32.45 17.04 -2.84
C GLU A 234 -32.44 18.19 -1.83
N ALA A 235 -31.58 18.10 -0.81
CA ALA A 235 -31.49 19.11 0.25
C ALA A 235 -31.02 20.48 -0.27
N ASN A 236 -30.22 20.50 -1.35
CA ASN A 236 -29.60 21.70 -1.89
C ASN A 236 -30.15 22.10 -3.27
N GLY A 237 -31.23 21.46 -3.75
CA GLY A 237 -31.83 21.79 -5.05
C GLY A 237 -30.88 21.59 -6.26
N GLY A 238 -29.88 20.71 -6.12
CA GLY A 238 -28.85 20.46 -7.14
C GLY A 238 -27.72 21.49 -7.18
N GLU A 239 -27.73 22.49 -6.30
CA GLU A 239 -26.67 23.54 -6.26
C GLU A 239 -25.42 22.99 -5.54
N ILE A 240 -24.65 22.14 -6.22
CA ILE A 240 -23.40 21.50 -5.76
C ILE A 240 -22.34 21.72 -6.81
N ASP A 241 -21.17 22.18 -6.38
CA ASP A 241 -20.04 22.52 -7.27
C ASP A 241 -18.92 21.45 -7.23
N ALA A 242 -18.75 20.79 -6.08
CA ALA A 242 -17.74 19.76 -5.92
C ALA A 242 -18.13 18.68 -4.86
N VAL A 243 -17.67 17.45 -5.12
CA VAL A 243 -17.84 16.33 -4.19
C VAL A 243 -16.48 15.67 -3.91
N ILE A 244 -16.11 15.59 -2.64
CA ILE A 244 -14.99 14.77 -2.21
C ILE A 244 -15.56 13.44 -1.72
N ALA A 245 -15.43 12.40 -2.52
CA ALA A 245 -15.76 11.03 -2.15
C ALA A 245 -14.51 10.33 -1.60
N ALA A 246 -14.68 9.54 -0.55
CA ALA A 246 -13.56 8.98 0.18
C ALA A 246 -12.72 8.00 -0.65
N ASN A 247 -13.36 7.22 -1.56
CA ASN A 247 -12.67 6.36 -2.52
C ASN A 247 -13.37 6.32 -3.89
N ASP A 248 -12.85 5.55 -4.83
CA ASP A 248 -13.36 5.47 -6.20
C ASP A 248 -14.66 4.67 -6.32
N ALA A 249 -14.87 3.69 -5.44
CA ALA A 249 -16.14 2.96 -5.36
C ALA A 249 -17.27 3.90 -4.89
N THR A 250 -17.05 4.66 -3.81
CA THR A 250 -18.00 5.68 -3.34
C THR A 250 -18.18 6.82 -4.35
N ALA A 251 -17.11 7.24 -5.06
CA ALA A 251 -17.20 8.19 -6.16
C ALA A 251 -18.09 7.68 -7.30
N GLY A 252 -18.06 6.38 -7.58
CA GLY A 252 -18.97 5.74 -8.53
C GLY A 252 -20.44 5.90 -8.16
N GLY A 253 -20.79 5.65 -6.90
CA GLY A 253 -22.14 5.89 -6.37
C GLY A 253 -22.56 7.36 -6.43
N VAL A 254 -21.64 8.27 -6.07
CA VAL A 254 -21.85 9.73 -6.21
C VAL A 254 -22.15 10.12 -7.65
N ILE A 255 -21.35 9.66 -8.62
CA ILE A 255 -21.49 10.00 -10.04
C ILE A 255 -22.82 9.44 -10.58
N GLN A 256 -23.23 8.24 -10.18
CA GLN A 256 -24.53 7.67 -10.56
C GLN A 256 -25.70 8.57 -10.09
N ALA A 257 -25.62 9.15 -8.89
CA ALA A 257 -26.62 10.11 -8.41
C ALA A 257 -26.59 11.42 -9.22
N LEU A 258 -25.39 11.91 -9.54
CA LEU A 258 -25.22 13.10 -10.39
C LEU A 258 -25.76 12.89 -11.82
N GLU A 259 -25.62 11.69 -12.39
CA GLU A 259 -26.19 11.33 -13.70
C GLU A 259 -27.72 11.48 -13.72
N GLN A 260 -28.41 11.04 -12.67
CA GLN A 260 -29.87 11.16 -12.58
C GLN A 260 -30.33 12.63 -12.56
N TRP A 261 -29.50 13.52 -12.07
CA TRP A 261 -29.77 14.96 -12.02
C TRP A 261 -29.20 15.71 -13.25
N GLY A 262 -28.52 15.00 -14.18
CA GLY A 262 -27.90 15.61 -15.36
C GLY A 262 -26.68 16.47 -15.02
N LEU A 263 -26.01 16.21 -13.91
CA LEU A 263 -24.89 16.97 -13.36
C LEU A 263 -23.54 16.22 -13.45
N ALA A 264 -23.53 14.99 -13.95
CA ALA A 264 -22.29 14.24 -14.17
C ALA A 264 -21.40 14.95 -15.18
N GLY A 265 -20.13 15.19 -14.80
CA GLY A 265 -19.19 15.97 -15.59
C GLY A 265 -19.26 17.49 -15.39
N GLU A 266 -20.34 18.02 -14.81
CA GLU A 266 -20.46 19.44 -14.42
C GLU A 266 -19.94 19.67 -12.98
N VAL A 267 -20.21 18.72 -12.08
CA VAL A 267 -19.75 18.74 -10.68
C VAL A 267 -18.39 18.04 -10.61
N ALA A 268 -17.41 18.70 -9.97
CA ALA A 268 -16.09 18.14 -9.79
C ALA A 268 -16.10 17.03 -8.74
N VAL A 269 -15.58 15.83 -9.05
CA VAL A 269 -15.57 14.67 -8.14
C VAL A 269 -14.15 14.15 -7.94
N ALA A 270 -13.74 14.00 -6.67
CA ALA A 270 -12.48 13.35 -6.29
C ALA A 270 -12.73 11.96 -5.69
N GLY A 271 -11.79 11.04 -5.92
CA GLY A 271 -11.76 9.71 -5.31
C GLY A 271 -10.34 9.31 -4.88
N GLN A 272 -10.12 8.04 -4.54
CA GLN A 272 -8.82 7.40 -4.30
C GLN A 272 -8.88 5.92 -4.68
N ASP A 273 -7.72 5.28 -4.77
CA ASP A 273 -7.38 3.89 -5.08
C ASP A 273 -7.06 3.63 -6.56
N ALA A 274 -7.39 4.55 -7.46
CA ALA A 274 -7.14 4.46 -8.89
C ALA A 274 -7.76 3.22 -9.53
N ASP A 275 -9.00 2.86 -9.14
CA ASP A 275 -9.76 1.76 -9.73
C ASP A 275 -9.87 1.93 -11.25
N LEU A 276 -9.94 0.82 -12.00
CA LEU A 276 -10.07 0.89 -13.46
C LEU A 276 -11.28 1.72 -13.88
N ALA A 277 -12.43 1.53 -13.24
CA ALA A 277 -13.63 2.30 -13.52
C ALA A 277 -13.44 3.81 -13.26
N ALA A 278 -12.67 4.18 -12.23
CA ALA A 278 -12.35 5.57 -11.95
C ALA A 278 -11.40 6.17 -12.98
N ALA A 279 -10.38 5.41 -13.40
CA ALA A 279 -9.49 5.81 -14.48
C ALA A 279 -10.27 6.10 -15.78
N GLN A 280 -11.25 5.24 -16.13
CA GLN A 280 -12.15 5.46 -17.26
C GLN A 280 -13.02 6.71 -17.08
N ARG A 281 -13.65 6.90 -15.90
CA ARG A 281 -14.45 8.10 -15.59
C ARG A 281 -13.64 9.38 -15.66
N ILE A 282 -12.35 9.35 -15.30
CA ILE A 282 -11.44 10.50 -15.44
C ILE A 282 -11.18 10.81 -16.92
N ILE A 283 -11.03 9.79 -17.77
CA ILE A 283 -10.88 9.97 -19.23
C ILE A 283 -12.19 10.47 -19.86
N GLU A 284 -13.34 9.99 -19.40
CA GLU A 284 -14.65 10.47 -19.85
C GLU A 284 -14.97 11.89 -19.36
N GLY A 285 -14.40 12.30 -18.21
CA GLY A 285 -14.62 13.60 -17.62
C GLY A 285 -15.71 13.65 -16.56
N THR A 286 -16.26 12.51 -16.13
CA THR A 286 -17.26 12.43 -15.06
C THR A 286 -16.65 12.36 -13.66
N GLN A 287 -15.36 11.99 -13.56
CA GLN A 287 -14.54 12.13 -12.35
C GLN A 287 -13.33 13.03 -12.62
N THR A 288 -12.97 13.87 -11.69
CA THR A 288 -11.90 14.87 -11.86
C THR A 288 -10.52 14.28 -11.62
N MET A 289 -10.40 13.48 -10.55
CA MET A 289 -9.14 12.90 -10.12
C MET A 289 -9.37 11.69 -9.21
N THR A 290 -8.32 10.93 -9.05
CA THR A 290 -8.18 9.91 -8.01
C THR A 290 -6.83 10.05 -7.30
N VAL A 291 -6.67 9.43 -6.14
CA VAL A 291 -5.37 9.28 -5.48
C VAL A 291 -4.90 7.84 -5.64
N TYR A 292 -3.80 7.66 -6.35
CA TYR A 292 -3.16 6.37 -6.54
C TYR A 292 -2.31 6.01 -5.33
N LYS A 293 -2.52 4.83 -4.83
CA LYS A 293 -1.70 4.17 -3.80
C LYS A 293 -0.96 3.00 -4.45
N PRO A 294 0.36 3.07 -4.66
CA PRO A 294 1.11 1.99 -5.30
C PRO A 294 1.11 0.70 -4.47
N ILE A 295 0.07 -0.13 -4.61
CA ILE A 295 -0.13 -1.38 -3.86
C ILE A 295 1.08 -2.32 -3.92
N PRO A 296 1.80 -2.47 -5.06
CA PRO A 296 2.99 -3.32 -5.09
C PRO A 296 4.02 -2.91 -4.03
N ILE A 297 4.25 -1.60 -3.83
CA ILE A 297 5.21 -1.11 -2.83
C ILE A 297 4.73 -1.47 -1.42
N LEU A 298 3.43 -1.26 -1.12
CA LEU A 298 2.86 -1.59 0.18
C LEU A 298 2.97 -3.09 0.48
N ALA A 299 2.60 -3.93 -0.48
CA ALA A 299 2.56 -5.38 -0.31
C ALA A 299 3.96 -5.98 -0.10
N TYR A 300 4.94 -5.57 -0.91
CA TYR A 300 6.33 -6.04 -0.78
C TYR A 300 6.99 -5.53 0.50
N GLU A 301 6.83 -4.24 0.84
CA GLU A 301 7.35 -3.67 2.09
C GLU A 301 6.75 -4.38 3.32
N ALA A 302 5.44 -4.59 3.34
CA ALA A 302 4.77 -5.28 4.43
C ALA A 302 5.20 -6.75 4.56
N ALA A 303 5.46 -7.45 3.44
CA ALA A 303 5.96 -8.82 3.43
C ALA A 303 7.37 -8.92 4.02
N GLU A 304 8.28 -8.04 3.61
CA GLU A 304 9.64 -7.97 4.16
C GLU A 304 9.62 -7.67 5.66
N LEU A 305 8.80 -6.73 6.09
CA LEU A 305 8.67 -6.34 7.49
C LEU A 305 7.99 -7.43 8.33
N ALA A 306 7.01 -8.16 7.77
CA ALA A 306 6.42 -9.32 8.44
C ALA A 306 7.46 -10.41 8.68
N LEU A 307 8.33 -10.67 7.71
CA LEU A 307 9.41 -11.65 7.85
C LEU A 307 10.44 -11.21 8.91
N GLN A 308 10.83 -9.92 8.91
CA GLN A 308 11.71 -9.38 9.96
C GLN A 308 11.10 -9.51 11.35
N LEU A 309 9.78 -9.34 11.50
CA LEU A 309 9.08 -9.57 12.77
C LEU A 309 9.14 -11.05 13.17
N ALA A 310 8.96 -11.98 12.21
CA ALA A 310 9.07 -13.43 12.45
C ALA A 310 10.48 -13.83 12.91
N GLU A 311 11.50 -13.23 12.32
CA GLU A 311 12.91 -13.43 12.71
C GLU A 311 13.26 -12.82 14.08
N GLY A 312 12.38 -12.00 14.64
CA GLY A 312 12.63 -11.24 15.87
C GLY A 312 13.58 -10.06 15.66
N THR A 313 13.77 -9.63 14.43
CA THR A 313 14.59 -8.47 14.08
C THR A 313 13.96 -7.19 14.63
N LYS A 314 14.77 -6.31 15.22
CA LYS A 314 14.29 -5.00 15.69
C LYS A 314 14.08 -4.07 14.50
N ILE A 315 12.84 -3.79 14.18
CA ILE A 315 12.47 -2.80 13.18
C ILE A 315 12.59 -1.39 13.77
N VAL A 316 13.25 -0.51 13.05
CA VAL A 316 13.40 0.91 13.42
C VAL A 316 12.74 1.74 12.33
N THR A 317 11.73 2.51 12.71
CA THR A 317 11.03 3.44 11.83
C THR A 317 11.26 4.87 12.27
N ASP A 318 11.24 5.80 11.33
CA ASP A 318 11.33 7.24 11.62
C ASP A 318 9.97 7.81 12.05
N GLU A 319 8.89 7.12 11.73
CA GLU A 319 7.52 7.54 11.98
C GLU A 319 6.82 6.70 13.04
N LYS A 320 5.85 7.32 13.70
CA LYS A 320 4.98 6.67 14.68
C LYS A 320 3.57 7.22 14.55
N VAL A 321 2.59 6.35 14.74
CA VAL A 321 1.16 6.71 14.72
C VAL A 321 0.52 6.36 16.05
N ASN A 322 -0.16 7.34 16.65
CA ASN A 322 -0.92 7.12 17.89
C ASN A 322 -2.20 6.35 17.60
N ASN A 323 -2.30 5.13 18.13
CA ASN A 323 -3.50 4.31 17.94
C ASN A 323 -4.49 4.37 19.12
N GLY A 324 -4.27 5.29 20.06
CA GLY A 324 -5.08 5.42 21.28
C GLY A 324 -4.50 4.72 22.50
N LYS A 325 -3.60 3.74 22.32
CA LYS A 325 -2.92 3.03 23.40
C LYS A 325 -1.42 3.29 23.43
N ILE A 326 -0.78 3.29 22.27
CA ILE A 326 0.67 3.49 22.13
C ILE A 326 0.99 4.34 20.90
N GLU A 327 2.21 4.83 20.82
CA GLU A 327 2.84 5.35 19.62
C GLU A 327 3.42 4.16 18.84
N VAL A 328 2.63 3.65 17.88
CA VAL A 328 2.98 2.48 17.05
C VAL A 328 4.09 2.86 16.08
N PRO A 329 5.19 2.10 16.00
CA PRO A 329 6.14 2.25 14.89
C PRO A 329 5.41 2.11 13.55
N ALA A 330 5.65 3.02 12.60
CA ALA A 330 4.91 3.04 11.35
C ALA A 330 5.83 3.24 10.14
N VAL A 331 5.44 2.63 9.03
CA VAL A 331 5.96 2.92 7.70
C VAL A 331 4.79 3.47 6.89
N LEU A 332 4.87 4.75 6.52
CA LEU A 332 3.84 5.44 5.75
C LEU A 332 4.38 5.77 4.36
N LEU A 333 3.70 5.24 3.35
CA LEU A 333 4.07 5.41 1.95
C LEU A 333 3.39 6.64 1.36
N GLU A 334 4.06 7.28 0.39
CA GLU A 334 3.56 8.47 -0.29
C GLU A 334 2.45 8.13 -1.30
N PRO A 335 1.25 8.74 -1.20
CA PRO A 335 0.20 8.63 -2.20
C PRO A 335 0.45 9.61 -3.36
N ILE A 336 -0.12 9.32 -4.54
CA ILE A 336 0.08 10.08 -5.76
C ILE A 336 -1.26 10.59 -6.30
N ALA A 337 -1.43 11.91 -6.44
CA ALA A 337 -2.61 12.45 -7.12
C ALA A 337 -2.57 12.17 -8.63
N VAL A 338 -3.62 11.58 -9.16
CA VAL A 338 -3.76 11.22 -10.58
C VAL A 338 -4.97 11.90 -11.19
N ASN A 339 -4.76 12.49 -12.35
CA ASN A 339 -5.80 13.05 -13.20
C ASN A 339 -5.50 12.71 -14.66
N ARG A 340 -6.33 13.17 -15.58
CA ARG A 340 -6.18 12.90 -17.01
C ARG A 340 -4.78 13.23 -17.56
N ASN A 341 -4.10 14.25 -17.02
CA ASN A 341 -2.84 14.75 -17.59
C ASN A 341 -1.62 13.89 -17.21
N ASN A 342 -1.67 13.20 -16.07
CA ASN A 342 -0.54 12.40 -15.57
C ASN A 342 -0.82 10.89 -15.50
N MET A 343 -2.01 10.45 -15.92
CA MET A 343 -2.43 9.05 -15.86
C MET A 343 -1.47 8.09 -16.58
N GLU A 344 -0.99 8.46 -17.78
CA GLU A 344 -0.04 7.63 -18.51
C GLU A 344 1.33 7.53 -17.82
N ALA A 345 1.76 8.61 -17.16
CA ALA A 345 3.05 8.68 -16.47
C ALA A 345 3.02 8.10 -15.05
N THR A 346 1.84 7.70 -14.56
CA THR A 346 1.62 7.12 -13.24
C THR A 346 1.07 5.70 -13.35
N ILE A 347 -0.21 5.51 -13.23
CA ILE A 347 -0.85 4.18 -13.13
C ILE A 347 -0.62 3.27 -14.35
N ILE A 348 -0.43 3.85 -15.56
CA ILE A 348 -0.13 3.07 -16.76
C ILE A 348 1.36 2.73 -16.81
N ALA A 349 2.24 3.69 -16.53
CA ALA A 349 3.69 3.46 -16.51
C ALA A 349 4.10 2.40 -15.46
N ASP A 350 3.41 2.38 -14.32
CA ASP A 350 3.61 1.38 -13.26
C ASP A 350 2.98 0.01 -13.59
N GLY A 351 2.24 -0.10 -14.70
CA GLY A 351 1.55 -1.33 -15.09
C GLY A 351 0.34 -1.65 -14.19
N PHE A 352 -0.14 -0.68 -13.42
CA PHE A 352 -1.30 -0.85 -12.54
C PHE A 352 -2.56 -1.15 -13.35
N HIS A 353 -2.75 -0.42 -14.48
CA HIS A 353 -3.76 -0.71 -15.49
C HIS A 353 -3.15 -0.68 -16.89
N GLN A 354 -3.72 -1.46 -17.81
CA GLN A 354 -3.31 -1.44 -19.21
C GLN A 354 -3.90 -0.22 -19.91
N LYS A 355 -3.11 0.43 -20.78
CA LYS A 355 -3.53 1.64 -21.48
C LYS A 355 -4.83 1.46 -22.26
N HIS A 356 -4.97 0.33 -22.96
CA HIS A 356 -6.18 0.06 -23.77
C HIS A 356 -7.45 -0.12 -22.92
N GLU A 357 -7.32 -0.60 -21.67
CA GLU A 357 -8.45 -0.73 -20.74
C GLU A 357 -8.89 0.66 -20.24
N VAL A 358 -7.94 1.51 -19.86
CA VAL A 358 -8.20 2.86 -19.35
C VAL A 358 -8.84 3.75 -20.41
N PHE A 359 -8.31 3.73 -21.65
CA PHE A 359 -8.79 4.58 -22.74
C PHE A 359 -9.91 3.93 -23.55
N MET A 360 -10.36 2.71 -23.19
CA MET A 360 -11.41 1.95 -23.89
C MET A 360 -11.15 1.81 -25.40
N GLU A 361 -9.87 1.75 -25.78
CA GLU A 361 -9.46 1.52 -27.15
C GLU A 361 -9.81 0.07 -27.53
N SER A 362 -10.66 -0.11 -28.55
CA SER A 362 -10.94 -1.46 -29.10
C SER A 362 -9.61 -2.03 -29.59
N GLY A 363 -9.16 -3.12 -28.96
CA GLY A 363 -7.91 -3.81 -29.34
C GLY A 363 -7.93 -4.12 -30.84
N GLU A 364 -6.87 -3.72 -31.54
CA GLU A 364 -6.62 -4.08 -32.95
C GLU A 364 -6.34 -5.60 -33.09
#